data_58ac5f3641abd0ec77a635ccdc2ed143
#
_entry.id   58ac5f3641abd0ec77a635ccdc2ed143
#
_cell.length_a   1.000
_cell.length_b   1.000
_cell.length_c   1.000
_cell.angle_alpha   90.00
_cell.angle_beta   90.00
_cell.angle_gamma   90.00
#
_symmetry.space_group_name_H-M   'P 1'
#
loop_
_entity.id
_entity.type
_entity.pdbx_description
1 polymer ?
#
loop_
_entity_poly.entity_id
_entity_poly.type
_entity_poly.pdbx_seq_one_letter_code
_entity_poly.pdbx_strand_id
1 'polypeptide(L)'
;MARIKGATMTRKRRNKVLKAAKGYYGSKSKLFKTAKQAVMKSGQYAYIGRKQKKRDFRRLWITRISAACKMNGMNYSSFMNGLKKADINLNRKMLSEIAIADPAAFTALTEKLKLHLNKLILRSQFTVGVNFFL
;
A
#
# COMPACT_ATOMS: atom_id res chain seq x y z
N MET A 1 10.82 -22.07 -56.50
CA MET A 1 10.97 -21.64 -55.10
C MET A 1 10.14 -22.54 -54.18
N ALA A 2 10.78 -23.04 -53.11
CA ALA A 2 10.07 -23.85 -52.12
C ALA A 2 9.14 -22.97 -51.30
N ARG A 3 7.85 -23.30 -51.20
CA ARG A 3 6.86 -22.58 -50.39
C ARG A 3 7.09 -22.88 -48.93
N ILE A 4 7.44 -21.90 -48.15
CA ILE A 4 7.58 -22.02 -46.69
C ILE A 4 6.19 -22.19 -46.05
N LYS A 5 5.96 -23.36 -45.42
CA LYS A 5 4.72 -23.66 -44.68
C LYS A 5 4.90 -23.24 -43.21
N GLY A 6 4.14 -22.24 -42.75
CA GLY A 6 4.20 -21.70 -41.37
C GLY A 6 3.59 -22.58 -40.26
N ALA A 7 3.21 -23.83 -40.57
CA ALA A 7 2.47 -24.73 -39.69
C ALA A 7 3.17 -24.97 -38.34
N THR A 8 4.48 -25.24 -38.35
CA THR A 8 5.25 -25.53 -37.14
C THR A 8 5.34 -24.29 -36.22
N MET A 9 5.58 -23.11 -36.78
CA MET A 9 5.65 -21.87 -36.04
C MET A 9 4.32 -21.45 -35.46
N THR A 10 3.23 -21.64 -36.23
CA THR A 10 1.86 -21.41 -35.78
C THR A 10 1.51 -22.33 -34.60
N ARG A 11 1.85 -23.62 -34.69
CA ARG A 11 1.64 -24.60 -33.61
C ARG A 11 2.42 -24.22 -32.34
N LYS A 12 3.69 -23.82 -32.45
CA LYS A 12 4.49 -23.36 -31.32
C LYS A 12 3.86 -22.16 -30.61
N ARG A 13 3.40 -21.14 -31.36
CA ARG A 13 2.72 -19.96 -30.79
C ARG A 13 1.41 -20.32 -30.09
N ARG A 14 0.58 -21.16 -30.70
CA ARG A 14 -0.69 -21.62 -30.09
C ARG A 14 -0.44 -22.42 -28.82
N ASN A 15 0.50 -23.35 -28.86
CA ASN A 15 0.86 -24.15 -27.69
C ASN A 15 1.39 -23.30 -26.53
N LYS A 16 2.13 -22.22 -26.78
CA LYS A 16 2.58 -21.29 -25.74
C LYS A 16 1.39 -20.65 -24.99
N VAL A 17 0.37 -20.21 -25.74
CA VAL A 17 -0.86 -19.62 -25.15
C VAL A 17 -1.65 -20.67 -24.36
N LEU A 18 -1.84 -21.87 -24.94
CA LEU A 18 -2.56 -22.95 -24.28
C LEU A 18 -1.85 -23.46 -23.02
N LYS A 19 -0.51 -23.47 -23.01
CA LYS A 19 0.26 -23.77 -21.79
C LYS A 19 0.01 -22.74 -20.69
N ALA A 20 -0.03 -21.44 -21.03
CA ALA A 20 -0.32 -20.36 -20.07
C ALA A 20 -1.77 -20.41 -19.57
N ALA A 21 -2.69 -20.98 -20.38
CA ALA A 21 -4.10 -21.11 -20.00
C ALA A 21 -4.43 -22.43 -19.26
N LYS A 22 -3.46 -23.26 -18.94
CA LYS A 22 -3.70 -24.50 -18.18
C LYS A 22 -4.35 -24.17 -16.83
N GLY A 23 -5.36 -24.94 -16.47
CA GLY A 23 -6.13 -24.75 -15.23
C GLY A 23 -7.29 -23.76 -15.35
N TYR A 24 -7.45 -23.08 -16.48
CA TYR A 24 -8.60 -22.19 -16.68
C TYR A 24 -9.89 -23.00 -16.88
N TYR A 25 -10.99 -22.44 -16.42
CA TYR A 25 -12.29 -23.10 -16.45
C TYR A 25 -12.82 -23.32 -17.89
N GLY A 26 -13.30 -24.52 -18.16
CA GLY A 26 -14.02 -24.90 -19.38
C GLY A 26 -13.18 -24.76 -20.66
N SER A 27 -13.75 -24.18 -21.70
CA SER A 27 -13.15 -24.02 -23.03
C SER A 27 -11.94 -23.07 -23.04
N LYS A 28 -11.78 -22.22 -22.02
CA LYS A 28 -10.66 -21.28 -21.89
C LYS A 28 -9.31 -21.97 -21.75
N SER A 29 -9.27 -23.23 -21.29
CA SER A 29 -8.04 -24.03 -21.19
C SER A 29 -7.74 -24.84 -22.47
N LYS A 30 -8.74 -25.07 -23.33
CA LYS A 30 -8.65 -26.01 -24.46
C LYS A 30 -8.67 -25.33 -25.83
N LEU A 31 -9.55 -24.33 -26.01
CA LEU A 31 -9.73 -23.64 -27.29
C LEU A 31 -8.84 -22.41 -27.40
N PHE A 32 -7.99 -22.34 -28.44
CA PHE A 32 -7.05 -21.24 -28.62
C PHE A 32 -7.71 -19.86 -28.66
N LYS A 33 -8.86 -19.71 -29.32
CA LYS A 33 -9.55 -18.42 -29.45
C LYS A 33 -9.93 -17.83 -28.11
N THR A 34 -10.55 -18.61 -27.23
CA THR A 34 -10.96 -18.22 -25.89
C THR A 34 -9.76 -18.14 -24.92
N ALA A 35 -8.82 -19.07 -25.01
CA ALA A 35 -7.60 -19.10 -24.23
C ALA A 35 -6.76 -17.83 -24.44
N LYS A 36 -6.57 -17.39 -25.68
CA LYS A 36 -5.81 -16.18 -26.02
C LYS A 36 -6.39 -14.94 -25.32
N GLN A 37 -7.69 -14.75 -25.38
CA GLN A 37 -8.38 -13.63 -24.72
C GLN A 37 -8.22 -13.70 -23.20
N ALA A 38 -8.41 -14.87 -22.61
CA ALA A 38 -8.27 -15.07 -21.17
C ALA A 38 -6.85 -14.79 -20.66
N VAL A 39 -5.82 -15.25 -21.38
CA VAL A 39 -4.41 -15.01 -21.02
C VAL A 39 -4.04 -13.54 -21.16
N MET A 40 -4.50 -12.85 -22.21
CA MET A 40 -4.27 -11.40 -22.35
C MET A 40 -4.91 -10.62 -21.19
N LYS A 41 -6.15 -10.96 -20.83
CA LYS A 41 -6.86 -10.31 -19.72
C LYS A 41 -6.20 -10.59 -18.38
N SER A 42 -5.72 -11.82 -18.16
CA SER A 42 -4.94 -12.19 -16.98
C SER A 42 -3.67 -11.34 -16.86
N GLY A 43 -2.94 -11.12 -17.95
CA GLY A 43 -1.77 -10.25 -17.96
C GLY A 43 -2.08 -8.80 -17.60
N GLN A 44 -3.19 -8.26 -18.12
CA GLN A 44 -3.66 -6.91 -17.77
C GLN A 44 -4.01 -6.81 -16.28
N TYR A 45 -4.76 -7.79 -15.75
CA TYR A 45 -5.12 -7.80 -14.33
C TYR A 45 -3.91 -7.98 -13.41
N ALA A 46 -2.93 -8.79 -13.81
CA ALA A 46 -1.68 -8.93 -13.06
C ALA A 46 -0.93 -7.60 -12.98
N TYR A 47 -0.86 -6.83 -14.06
CA TYR A 47 -0.24 -5.51 -14.07
C TYR A 47 -0.98 -4.52 -13.16
N ILE A 48 -2.30 -4.44 -13.28
CA ILE A 48 -3.15 -3.57 -12.44
C ILE A 48 -3.06 -4.00 -10.99
N GLY A 49 -3.16 -5.30 -10.70
CA GLY A 49 -3.10 -5.87 -9.36
C GLY A 49 -1.79 -5.55 -8.63
N ARG A 50 -0.65 -5.60 -9.33
CA ARG A 50 0.65 -5.18 -8.74
C ARG A 50 0.68 -3.70 -8.35
N LYS A 51 0.00 -2.83 -9.10
CA LYS A 51 -0.16 -1.40 -8.74
C LYS A 51 -1.13 -1.21 -7.57
N GLN A 52 -2.25 -1.93 -7.58
CA GLN A 52 -3.25 -1.88 -6.50
C GLN A 52 -2.68 -2.39 -5.18
N LYS A 53 -1.92 -3.49 -5.20
CA LYS A 53 -1.31 -4.08 -4.00
C LYS A 53 -0.59 -3.04 -3.12
N LYS A 54 0.16 -2.11 -3.73
CA LYS A 54 0.86 -1.05 -2.99
C LYS A 54 -0.11 -0.11 -2.26
N ARG A 55 -1.25 0.21 -2.89
CA ARG A 55 -2.30 1.07 -2.32
C ARG A 55 -3.05 0.35 -1.19
N ASP A 56 -3.32 -0.93 -1.38
CA ASP A 56 -4.07 -1.75 -0.41
C ASP A 56 -3.25 -1.97 0.86
N PHE A 57 -1.96 -2.30 0.73
CA PHE A 57 -1.08 -2.41 1.89
C PHE A 57 -0.94 -1.08 2.63
N ARG A 58 -0.79 0.04 1.91
CA ARG A 58 -0.74 1.36 2.56
C ARG A 58 -2.03 1.67 3.31
N ARG A 59 -3.19 1.34 2.76
CA ARG A 59 -4.50 1.50 3.43
C ARG A 59 -4.56 0.65 4.70
N LEU A 60 -4.12 -0.60 4.62
CA LEU A 60 -4.07 -1.52 5.76
C LEU A 60 -3.18 -0.96 6.89
N TRP A 61 -1.98 -0.48 6.58
CA TRP A 61 -1.10 0.14 7.57
C TRP A 61 -1.75 1.36 8.23
N ILE A 62 -2.36 2.23 7.46
CA ILE A 62 -3.08 3.41 7.97
C ILE A 62 -4.20 3.00 8.92
N THR A 63 -4.98 1.97 8.57
CA THR A 63 -6.06 1.46 9.42
C THR A 63 -5.52 0.94 10.75
N ARG A 64 -4.44 0.16 10.74
CA ARG A 64 -3.78 -0.37 11.94
C ARG A 64 -3.24 0.74 12.84
N ILE A 65 -2.49 1.68 12.27
CA ILE A 65 -1.99 2.84 13.01
C ILE A 65 -3.13 3.67 13.59
N SER A 66 -4.19 3.90 12.83
CA SER A 66 -5.36 4.66 13.28
C SER A 66 -6.05 3.99 14.47
N ALA A 67 -6.19 2.66 14.45
CA ALA A 67 -6.74 1.91 15.57
C ALA A 67 -5.86 2.07 16.83
N ALA A 68 -4.56 1.87 16.71
CA ALA A 68 -3.60 2.03 17.81
C ALA A 68 -3.57 3.46 18.36
N CYS A 69 -3.66 4.47 17.49
CA CYS A 69 -3.76 5.87 17.91
C CYS A 69 -5.03 6.13 18.71
N LYS A 70 -6.19 5.61 18.27
CA LYS A 70 -7.47 5.76 18.98
C LYS A 70 -7.43 5.12 20.36
N MET A 71 -6.82 3.94 20.51
CA MET A 71 -6.62 3.28 21.82
C MET A 71 -5.80 4.16 22.77
N ASN A 72 -4.88 4.94 22.25
CA ASN A 72 -4.06 5.89 23.00
C ASN A 72 -4.66 7.32 23.08
N GLY A 73 -5.94 7.51 22.72
CA GLY A 73 -6.63 8.80 22.79
C GLY A 73 -6.05 9.87 21.85
N MET A 74 -5.57 9.49 20.66
CA MET A 74 -5.02 10.38 19.66
C MET A 74 -5.62 10.09 18.26
N ASN A 75 -5.77 11.13 17.43
CA ASN A 75 -6.18 10.96 16.04
C ASN A 75 -4.96 10.66 15.14
N TYR A 76 -5.17 9.89 14.07
CA TYR A 76 -4.14 9.59 13.09
C TYR A 76 -3.45 10.84 12.52
N SER A 77 -4.22 11.87 12.17
CA SER A 77 -3.69 13.13 11.62
C SER A 77 -2.79 13.86 12.60
N SER A 78 -3.21 13.94 13.87
CA SER A 78 -2.43 14.55 14.96
C SER A 78 -1.15 13.77 15.21
N PHE A 79 -1.21 12.42 15.20
CA PHE A 79 -0.06 11.55 15.35
C PHE A 79 0.96 11.76 14.22
N MET A 80 0.53 11.77 12.97
CA MET A 80 1.42 12.01 11.82
C MET A 80 2.01 13.42 11.79
N ASN A 81 1.25 14.42 12.23
CA ASN A 81 1.75 15.79 12.39
C ASN A 81 2.79 15.87 13.52
N GLY A 82 2.54 15.18 14.64
CA GLY A 82 3.48 15.07 15.74
C GLY A 82 4.81 14.46 15.33
N LEU A 83 4.79 13.34 14.57
CA LEU A 83 5.99 12.72 14.02
C LEU A 83 6.79 13.68 13.13
N LYS A 84 6.09 14.42 12.27
CA LYS A 84 6.72 15.43 11.40
C LYS A 84 7.39 16.55 12.20
N LYS A 85 6.72 17.06 13.24
CA LYS A 85 7.24 18.13 14.08
C LYS A 85 8.38 17.69 15.00
N ALA A 86 8.38 16.42 15.39
CA ALA A 86 9.44 15.80 16.18
C ALA A 86 10.61 15.29 15.33
N ASP A 87 10.57 15.49 14.00
CA ASP A 87 11.56 15.02 13.00
C ASP A 87 11.83 13.51 13.08
N ILE A 88 10.79 12.73 13.40
CA ILE A 88 10.85 11.27 13.47
C ILE A 88 10.46 10.68 12.12
N ASN A 89 11.44 10.20 11.36
CA ASN A 89 11.26 9.64 10.02
C ASN A 89 10.99 8.11 10.05
N LEU A 90 9.79 7.73 10.47
CA LEU A 90 9.31 6.34 10.41
C LEU A 90 8.27 6.16 9.29
N ASN A 91 8.46 5.12 8.49
CA ASN A 91 7.48 4.79 7.46
C ASN A 91 6.25 4.08 8.05
N ARG A 92 5.12 4.11 7.31
CA ARG A 92 3.84 3.54 7.78
C ARG A 92 3.90 2.04 8.02
N LYS A 93 4.74 1.32 7.27
CA LYS A 93 4.93 -0.11 7.46
C LYS A 93 5.53 -0.37 8.84
N MET A 94 6.64 0.28 9.17
CA MET A 94 7.30 0.14 10.49
C MET A 94 6.37 0.54 11.63
N LEU A 95 5.64 1.67 11.50
CA LEU A 95 4.68 2.11 12.51
C LEU A 95 3.57 1.08 12.74
N SER A 96 3.07 0.45 11.67
CA SER A 96 2.06 -0.60 11.79
C SER A 96 2.59 -1.90 12.40
N GLU A 97 3.85 -2.22 12.17
CA GLU A 97 4.53 -3.37 12.78
C GLU A 97 4.77 -3.14 14.27
N ILE A 98 5.26 -1.96 14.65
CA ILE A 98 5.41 -1.57 16.07
C ILE A 98 4.06 -1.61 16.80
N ALA A 99 2.99 -1.09 16.17
CA ALA A 99 1.67 -1.08 16.77
C ALA A 99 1.11 -2.50 17.07
N ILE A 100 1.57 -3.54 16.36
CA ILE A 100 1.13 -4.91 16.54
C ILE A 100 2.10 -5.70 17.44
N ALA A 101 3.41 -5.58 17.17
CA ALA A 101 4.43 -6.37 17.85
C ALA A 101 4.75 -5.84 19.25
N ASP A 102 4.76 -4.51 19.40
CA ASP A 102 5.09 -3.85 20.67
C ASP A 102 4.14 -2.66 20.94
N PRO A 103 2.93 -2.93 21.45
CA PRO A 103 1.97 -1.89 21.82
C PRO A 103 2.51 -0.92 22.89
N ALA A 104 3.39 -1.37 23.78
CA ALA A 104 3.98 -0.53 24.82
C ALA A 104 4.91 0.52 24.22
N ALA A 105 5.78 0.14 23.27
CA ALA A 105 6.63 1.08 22.55
C ALA A 105 5.81 2.08 21.73
N PHE A 106 4.69 1.64 21.13
CA PHE A 106 3.78 2.53 20.42
C PHE A 106 3.12 3.55 21.36
N THR A 107 2.69 3.11 22.55
CA THR A 107 2.13 3.99 23.59
C THR A 107 3.16 5.04 24.05
N ALA A 108 4.38 4.61 24.36
CA ALA A 108 5.46 5.53 24.74
C ALA A 108 5.75 6.56 23.62
N LEU A 109 5.69 6.14 22.36
CA LEU A 109 5.82 7.05 21.22
C LEU A 109 4.69 8.07 21.18
N THR A 110 3.43 7.65 21.36
CA THR A 110 2.28 8.57 21.36
C THR A 110 2.32 9.57 22.49
N GLU A 111 2.75 9.17 23.67
CA GLU A 111 2.93 10.07 24.83
C GLU A 111 3.99 11.14 24.58
N LYS A 112 5.15 10.75 24.06
CA LYS A 112 6.19 11.70 23.65
C LYS A 112 5.67 12.73 22.64
N LEU A 113 4.86 12.29 21.68
CA LEU A 113 4.28 13.18 20.67
C LEU A 113 3.23 14.12 21.27
N LYS A 114 2.39 13.65 22.20
CA LYS A 114 1.43 14.50 22.93
C LYS A 114 2.16 15.62 23.70
N LEU A 115 3.19 15.28 24.45
CA LEU A 115 4.01 16.24 25.18
C LEU A 115 4.64 17.27 24.24
N HIS A 116 5.20 16.80 23.12
CA HIS A 116 5.82 17.68 22.13
C HIS A 116 4.82 18.65 21.49
N LEU A 117 3.64 18.16 21.10
CA LEU A 117 2.56 18.97 20.53
C LEU A 117 2.05 20.01 21.53
N ASN A 118 1.82 19.63 22.79
CA ASN A 118 1.39 20.55 23.84
C ASN A 118 2.43 21.65 24.10
N LYS A 119 3.71 21.29 24.12
CA LYS A 119 4.80 22.27 24.28
C LYS A 119 4.85 23.28 23.13
N LEU A 120 4.57 22.84 21.90
CA LEU A 120 4.49 23.74 20.73
C LEU A 120 3.27 24.65 20.78
N ILE A 121 2.12 24.17 21.24
CA ILE A 121 0.90 24.98 21.40
C ILE A 121 1.13 26.08 22.45
N LEU A 122 1.68 25.72 23.61
CA LEU A 122 2.00 26.71 24.65
C LEU A 122 2.98 27.76 24.13
N ARG A 123 3.99 27.37 23.36
CA ARG A 123 4.97 28.30 22.77
C ARG A 123 4.33 29.26 21.75
N SER A 124 3.35 28.81 20.96
CA SER A 124 2.63 29.66 20.01
C SER A 124 1.69 30.65 20.69
N GLN A 125 1.09 30.28 21.82
CA GLN A 125 0.24 31.20 22.61
C GLN A 125 1.05 32.31 23.27
N PHE A 126 2.26 32.02 23.73
CA PHE A 126 3.18 33.02 24.30
C PHE A 126 3.63 34.06 23.27
N THR A 127 3.87 33.65 22.01
CA THR A 127 4.29 34.56 20.92
C THR A 127 3.17 35.47 20.43
N VAL A 128 1.91 35.04 20.50
CA VAL A 128 0.76 35.87 20.10
C VAL A 128 0.39 36.90 21.18
N GLY A 129 0.61 36.56 22.47
CA GLY A 129 0.31 37.45 23.58
C GLY A 129 1.26 38.66 23.71
N VAL A 130 2.47 38.57 23.16
CA VAL A 130 3.46 39.66 23.23
C VAL A 130 3.25 40.74 22.15
N ASN A 131 2.58 40.42 21.06
CA ASN A 131 2.30 41.38 19.99
C ASN A 131 1.01 42.24 20.19
N PHE A 132 0.33 42.06 21.32
CA PHE A 132 -0.88 42.86 21.64
C PHE A 132 -0.60 44.01 22.65
N PHE A 133 0.66 44.15 23.08
CA PHE A 133 1.07 45.18 24.05
C PHE A 133 2.18 46.12 23.50
N LEU A 134 2.30 46.27 22.21
CA LEU A 134 3.11 47.30 21.54
C LEU A 134 2.17 48.08 20.53
#